data_57e7c33861cc40af7196c3d5883e6ef9
#
_entry.id   57e7c33861cc40af7196c3d5883e6ef9
#
_cell.length_a   1.000
_cell.length_b   1.000
_cell.length_c   1.000
_cell.angle_alpha   90.00
_cell.angle_beta   90.00
_cell.angle_gamma   90.00
#
_symmetry.space_group_name_H-M   'P 1'
#
loop_
_entity.id
_entity.type
_entity.pdbx_description
1 polymer ?
#
loop_
_entity_poly.entity_id
_entity_poly.type
_entity_poly.pdbx_seq_one_letter_code
_entity_poly.pdbx_strand_id
1 'polypeptide(L)'
;MTLDELVESRYDELNENDLYICAICAAPSILGHMGLAAGREVTCFPGFENELTGAVETDLSVVTDGKMITGKGPGVAVDFALEIVARLCGQVESSKIRMAMQCQ
;
A
#
# COMPACT_ATOMS: atom_id res chain seq x y z
N MET A 1 -10.39 -2.46 -20.61
CA MET A 1 -9.99 -1.54 -19.50
C MET A 1 -8.69 -2.02 -18.90
N THR A 2 -7.70 -1.15 -18.79
CA THR A 2 -6.45 -1.47 -18.12
C THR A 2 -6.64 -1.37 -16.61
N LEU A 3 -5.69 -1.95 -15.86
CA LEU A 3 -5.70 -1.84 -14.40
C LEU A 3 -5.60 -0.37 -13.96
N ASP A 4 -4.74 0.41 -14.63
CA ASP A 4 -4.60 1.84 -14.35
C ASP A 4 -5.93 2.58 -14.54
N GLU A 5 -6.63 2.31 -15.64
CA GLU A 5 -7.93 2.92 -15.92
C GLU A 5 -8.97 2.52 -14.87
N LEU A 6 -8.95 1.27 -14.43
CA LEU A 6 -9.88 0.80 -13.38
C LEU A 6 -9.63 1.54 -12.06
N VAL A 7 -8.37 1.65 -11.65
CA VAL A 7 -8.03 2.35 -10.41
C VAL A 7 -8.40 3.83 -10.51
N GLU A 8 -8.09 4.47 -11.64
CA GLU A 8 -8.43 5.88 -11.87
C GLU A 8 -9.94 6.11 -11.79
N SER A 9 -10.73 5.24 -12.41
CA SER A 9 -12.18 5.38 -12.41
C SER A 9 -12.80 5.23 -11.02
N ARG A 10 -12.09 4.59 -10.08
CA ARG A 10 -12.56 4.39 -8.72
C ARG A 10 -11.93 5.34 -7.71
N TYR A 11 -10.95 6.14 -8.14
CA TYR A 11 -10.19 6.97 -7.20
C TYR A 11 -11.07 7.96 -6.44
N ASP A 12 -11.94 8.67 -7.14
CA ASP A 12 -12.83 9.64 -6.49
C ASP A 12 -13.78 8.96 -5.51
N GLU A 13 -14.32 7.79 -5.89
CA GLU A 13 -15.17 6.98 -5.03
C GLU A 13 -14.44 6.54 -3.77
N LEU A 14 -13.21 6.06 -3.93
CA LEU A 14 -12.39 5.62 -2.80
C LEU A 14 -12.11 6.77 -1.84
N ASN A 15 -11.77 7.93 -2.39
CA ASN A 15 -11.46 9.11 -1.59
C ASN A 15 -12.70 9.66 -0.88
N GLU A 16 -13.84 9.73 -1.56
CA GLU A 16 -15.10 10.21 -0.99
C GLU A 16 -15.59 9.33 0.16
N ASN A 17 -15.35 8.03 0.08
CA ASN A 17 -15.79 7.07 1.09
C ASN A 17 -14.74 6.80 2.16
N ASP A 18 -13.66 7.58 2.18
CA ASP A 18 -12.58 7.45 3.16
C ASP A 18 -11.98 6.04 3.17
N LEU A 19 -11.81 5.45 2.00
CA LEU A 19 -11.29 4.11 1.84
C LEU A 19 -9.77 4.12 1.68
N TYR A 20 -9.14 3.00 2.04
CA TYR A 20 -7.71 2.82 1.87
C TYR A 20 -7.38 2.34 0.47
N ILE A 21 -6.22 2.79 -0.03
CA ILE A 21 -5.61 2.26 -1.25
C ILE A 21 -4.36 1.49 -0.82
N CYS A 22 -4.30 0.21 -1.17
CA CYS A 22 -3.21 -0.66 -0.77
C CYS A 22 -2.57 -1.29 -2.01
N ALA A 23 -1.25 -1.27 -2.08
CA ALA A 23 -0.52 -1.83 -3.20
C ALA A 23 0.80 -2.44 -2.73
N ILE A 24 1.16 -3.59 -3.28
CA ILE A 24 2.36 -4.32 -2.88
C ILE A 24 3.17 -4.72 -4.10
N CYS A 25 4.48 -4.89 -3.93
CA CYS A 25 5.39 -5.39 -4.95
C CYS A 25 5.56 -4.38 -6.09
N ALA A 26 5.15 -4.74 -7.29
CA ALA A 26 5.20 -3.85 -8.46
C ALA A 26 3.97 -2.93 -8.56
N ALA A 27 2.89 -3.27 -7.86
CA ALA A 27 1.63 -2.53 -7.96
C ALA A 27 1.70 -1.05 -7.57
N PRO A 28 2.56 -0.63 -6.61
CA PRO A 28 2.72 0.81 -6.34
C PRO A 28 3.09 1.64 -7.56
N SER A 29 3.71 1.04 -8.59
CA SER A 29 4.04 1.74 -9.83
C SER A 29 2.79 2.28 -10.54
N ILE A 30 1.65 1.60 -10.40
CA ILE A 30 0.37 2.05 -10.95
C ILE A 30 -0.01 3.39 -10.33
N LEU A 31 0.13 3.51 -9.02
CA LEU A 31 -0.16 4.74 -8.30
C LEU A 31 0.80 5.85 -8.72
N GLY A 32 2.06 5.49 -8.97
CA GLY A 32 3.06 6.42 -9.47
C GLY A 32 2.70 6.96 -10.87
N HIS A 33 2.30 6.08 -11.78
CA HIS A 33 1.90 6.45 -13.14
C HIS A 33 0.69 7.38 -13.16
N MET A 34 -0.21 7.21 -12.20
CA MET A 34 -1.42 8.03 -12.10
C MET A 34 -1.20 9.35 -11.36
N GLY A 35 0.00 9.57 -10.81
CA GLY A 35 0.28 10.76 -10.02
C GLY A 35 -0.27 10.73 -8.61
N LEU A 36 -0.88 9.61 -8.19
CA LEU A 36 -1.52 9.50 -6.87
C LEU A 36 -0.52 9.37 -5.74
N ALA A 37 0.68 8.91 -6.04
CA ALA A 37 1.75 8.74 -5.05
C ALA A 37 2.58 10.02 -4.85
N ALA A 38 2.36 11.05 -5.65
CA ALA A 38 3.15 12.27 -5.57
C ALA A 38 3.06 12.91 -4.17
N GLY A 39 4.21 13.20 -3.58
CA GLY A 39 4.29 13.79 -2.24
C GLY A 39 4.04 12.82 -1.10
N ARG A 40 3.74 11.55 -1.39
CA ARG A 40 3.49 10.54 -0.36
C ARG A 40 4.71 9.68 -0.13
N GLU A 41 4.85 9.18 1.10
CA GLU A 41 5.86 8.18 1.42
C GLU A 41 5.35 6.81 0.96
N VAL A 42 6.15 6.12 0.16
CA VAL A 42 5.76 4.84 -0.42
C VAL A 42 6.98 3.91 -0.49
N THR A 43 6.70 2.62 -0.63
CA THR A 43 7.71 1.62 -0.96
C THR A 43 7.21 0.78 -2.14
N CYS A 44 8.12 0.06 -2.79
CA CYS A 44 7.78 -0.82 -3.90
C CYS A 44 8.83 -1.91 -4.04
N PHE A 45 8.59 -2.85 -4.94
CA PHE A 45 9.59 -3.87 -5.26
C PHE A 45 10.82 -3.21 -5.88
N PRO A 46 12.04 -3.63 -5.48
CA PRO A 46 13.27 -3.07 -6.05
C PRO A 46 13.27 -3.12 -7.58
N GLY A 47 13.63 -2.01 -8.19
CA GLY A 47 13.62 -1.86 -9.64
C GLY A 47 12.46 -1.03 -10.17
N PHE A 48 11.45 -0.75 -9.35
CA PHE A 48 10.28 0.05 -9.75
C PHE A 48 10.28 1.47 -9.22
N GLU A 49 11.34 1.89 -8.53
CA GLU A 49 11.42 3.20 -7.87
C GLU A 49 11.24 4.34 -8.86
N ASN A 50 11.77 4.21 -10.07
CA ASN A 50 11.70 5.25 -11.10
C ASN A 50 10.27 5.50 -11.60
N GLU A 51 9.36 4.58 -11.31
CA GLU A 51 7.96 4.70 -11.73
C GLU A 51 7.09 5.38 -10.68
N LEU A 52 7.66 5.70 -9.51
CA LEU A 52 6.97 6.39 -8.42
C LEU A 52 7.17 7.91 -8.55
N THR A 53 6.78 8.47 -9.69
CA THR A 53 7.02 9.86 -10.02
C THR A 53 6.50 10.81 -8.93
N GLY A 54 7.42 11.63 -8.38
CA GLY A 54 7.07 12.61 -7.37
C GLY A 54 6.85 12.06 -5.97
N ALA A 55 6.92 10.76 -5.77
CA ALA A 55 6.75 10.15 -4.46
C ALA A 55 8.04 10.25 -3.64
N VAL A 56 7.90 10.15 -2.32
CA VAL A 56 9.04 10.01 -1.41
C VAL A 56 9.24 8.50 -1.19
N GLU A 57 10.15 7.92 -1.97
CA GLU A 57 10.43 6.50 -1.90
C GLU A 57 11.21 6.19 -0.62
N THR A 58 10.80 5.14 0.10
CA THR A 58 11.49 4.66 1.29
C THR A 58 11.93 3.21 1.09
N ASP A 59 12.89 2.76 1.88
CA ASP A 59 13.35 1.37 1.84
C ASP A 59 12.69 0.51 2.93
N LEU A 60 11.60 0.98 3.50
CA LEU A 60 10.87 0.24 4.51
C LEU A 60 10.05 -0.89 3.88
N SER A 61 9.81 -1.95 4.64
CA SER A 61 9.06 -3.11 4.15
C SER A 61 7.60 -2.80 3.90
N VAL A 62 6.98 -2.03 4.78
CA VAL A 62 5.58 -1.60 4.68
C VAL A 62 5.53 -0.14 5.09
N VAL A 63 4.81 0.66 4.31
CA VAL A 63 4.67 2.11 4.56
C VAL A 63 3.20 2.46 4.53
N THR A 64 2.74 3.18 5.55
CA THR A 64 1.41 3.79 5.58
C THR A 64 1.57 5.30 5.58
N ASP A 65 0.98 5.94 4.59
CA ASP A 65 0.91 7.41 4.52
C ASP A 65 -0.55 7.78 4.29
N GLY A 66 -1.21 8.25 5.33
CA GLY A 66 -2.63 8.55 5.28
C GLY A 66 -3.45 7.30 4.96
N LYS A 67 -4.17 7.33 3.84
CA LYS A 67 -4.99 6.21 3.39
C LYS A 67 -4.29 5.33 2.35
N MET A 68 -2.99 5.52 2.16
CA MET A 68 -2.22 4.72 1.20
C MET A 68 -1.26 3.80 1.95
N ILE A 69 -1.38 2.50 1.72
CA ILE A 69 -0.50 1.49 2.31
C ILE A 69 0.23 0.78 1.19
N THR A 70 1.56 0.79 1.24
CA THR A 70 2.38 0.11 0.24
C THR A 70 3.29 -0.91 0.90
N GLY A 71 3.58 -1.98 0.19
CA GLY A 71 4.46 -3.06 0.63
C GLY A 71 5.52 -3.37 -0.41
N LYS A 72 6.68 -3.80 0.06
CA LYS A 72 7.87 -3.92 -0.77
C LYS A 72 7.84 -5.15 -1.70
N GLY A 73 7.37 -6.27 -1.21
CA GLY A 73 7.38 -7.48 -2.02
C GLY A 73 6.76 -8.68 -1.33
N PRO A 74 6.78 -9.86 -1.96
CA PRO A 74 6.12 -11.05 -1.41
C PRO A 74 6.62 -11.45 -0.02
N GLY A 75 7.89 -11.19 0.27
CA GLY A 75 8.46 -11.52 1.58
C GLY A 75 7.86 -10.75 2.74
N VAL A 76 7.14 -9.67 2.48
CA VAL A 76 6.48 -8.87 3.52
C VAL A 76 4.96 -8.94 3.42
N ALA A 77 4.43 -9.91 2.68
CA ALA A 77 2.98 -10.02 2.45
C ALA A 77 2.19 -10.13 3.76
N VAL A 78 2.68 -10.89 4.72
CA VAL A 78 2.01 -11.03 6.02
C VAL A 78 2.03 -9.71 6.79
N ASP A 79 3.17 -9.04 6.86
CA ASP A 79 3.27 -7.74 7.54
C ASP A 79 2.40 -6.69 6.85
N PHE A 80 2.35 -6.72 5.52
CA PHE A 80 1.49 -5.83 4.74
C PHE A 80 0.01 -6.07 5.08
N ALA A 81 -0.42 -7.33 5.10
CA ALA A 81 -1.79 -7.69 5.44
C ALA A 81 -2.13 -7.29 6.88
N LEU A 82 -1.21 -7.50 7.83
CA LEU A 82 -1.43 -7.14 9.22
C LEU A 82 -1.48 -5.63 9.44
N GLU A 83 -0.77 -4.86 8.64
CA GLU A 83 -0.90 -3.41 8.69
C GLU A 83 -2.27 -2.96 8.21
N ILE A 84 -2.81 -3.58 7.17
CA ILE A 84 -4.17 -3.32 6.69
C ILE A 84 -5.18 -3.62 7.79
N VAL A 85 -5.05 -4.78 8.45
CA VAL A 85 -5.92 -5.15 9.57
C VAL A 85 -5.83 -4.12 10.70
N ALA A 86 -4.61 -3.68 11.03
CA ALA A 86 -4.40 -2.69 12.09
C ALA A 86 -5.12 -1.37 11.78
N ARG A 87 -5.09 -0.95 10.53
CA ARG A 87 -5.74 0.31 10.12
C ARG A 87 -7.24 0.21 10.07
N LEU A 88 -7.78 -0.94 9.67
CA LEU A 88 -9.24 -1.14 9.55
C LEU A 88 -9.88 -1.62 10.83
N CYS A 89 -9.20 -2.45 11.62
CA CYS A 89 -9.79 -3.16 12.77
C CYS A 89 -9.08 -2.84 14.10
N GLY A 90 -7.98 -2.10 14.06
CA GLY A 90 -7.22 -1.74 15.25
C GLY A 90 -6.03 -2.65 15.51
N GLN A 91 -5.06 -2.13 16.27
CA GLN A 91 -3.80 -2.83 16.54
C GLN A 91 -4.00 -4.09 17.39
N VAL A 92 -4.98 -4.08 18.28
CA VAL A 92 -5.26 -5.24 19.15
C VAL A 92 -5.64 -6.45 18.29
N GLU A 93 -6.53 -6.25 17.32
CA GLU A 93 -6.97 -7.34 16.45
C GLU A 93 -5.83 -7.83 15.56
N SER A 94 -5.03 -6.90 15.02
CA SER A 94 -3.85 -7.26 14.23
C SER A 94 -2.88 -8.11 15.04
N SER A 95 -2.61 -7.73 16.28
CA SER A 95 -1.72 -8.47 17.17
C SER A 95 -2.24 -9.88 17.47
N LYS A 96 -3.56 -10.03 17.67
CA LYS A 96 -4.18 -11.35 17.90
C LYS A 96 -3.99 -12.26 16.69
N ILE A 97 -4.18 -11.72 15.49
CA ILE A 97 -4.01 -12.49 14.26
C ILE A 97 -2.55 -12.90 14.08
N ARG A 98 -1.62 -11.96 14.33
CA ARG A 98 -0.19 -12.25 14.26
C ARG A 98 0.19 -13.43 15.17
N MET A 99 -0.32 -13.44 16.40
CA MET A 99 -0.05 -14.52 17.34
C MET A 99 -0.68 -15.84 16.87
N ALA A 100 -1.92 -15.78 16.38
CA ALA A 100 -2.62 -16.98 15.89
C ALA A 100 -1.90 -17.61 14.69
N MET A 101 -1.25 -16.78 13.85
CA MET A 101 -0.50 -17.24 12.69
C MET A 101 0.92 -17.67 13.02
N GLN A 102 1.34 -17.57 14.28
CA GLN A 102 2.70 -17.90 14.71
C GLN A 102 3.76 -17.01 14.06
N CYS A 103 3.41 -15.76 13.77
CA CYS A 103 4.35 -14.78 13.21
C CYS A 103 5.32 -14.31 14.28
N GLN A 104 6.56 -14.10 13.85
CA GLN A 104 7.61 -13.58 14.73
C GLN A 104 7.73 -12.07 14.63
#